data_2c6fa5203ec0e2ebbdc3e81f7c3e7ae7
#
_entry.id   2c6fa5203ec0e2ebbdc3e81f7c3e7ae7
#
_cell.length_a   1.000
_cell.length_b   1.000
_cell.length_c   1.000
_cell.angle_alpha   90.00
_cell.angle_beta   90.00
_cell.angle_gamma   90.00
#
_symmetry.space_group_name_H-M   'P 1'
#
loop_
_entity.id
_entity.type
_entity.pdbx_description
1 polymer ?
#
loop_
_entity_poly.entity_id
_entity_poly.type
_entity_poly.pdbx_seq_one_letter_code
_entity_poly.pdbx_strand_id
1 'polypeptide(L)'
;MTNTSSMLTFTNPAEMGGHNWRIIGSNRSRRSLITNLTAILEGFQPISLNEMDSVALLNRVDHKYVLSFATLQHTLLALKTEYRVLVVNGNPLNHYRTLYFDTPGFRLYNNHVNGLAERYKVRSREYLDTHLNYLEVKHKTRKDRTIKKRLLTQAPLRRVTSEAGKWLDQFIPWGNDYLEPKTWNTFTRITLVHLES
;
A
#
# COMPACT_ATOMS: atom_id res chain seq x y z
N MET A 1 -9.74 13.16 22.35
CA MET A 1 -10.52 12.19 21.51
C MET A 1 -9.63 11.78 20.36
N THR A 2 -9.19 10.53 20.31
CA THR A 2 -8.25 10.02 19.30
C THR A 2 -9.04 9.66 18.06
N ASN A 3 -8.93 10.48 17.01
CA ASN A 3 -9.47 10.16 15.67
C ASN A 3 -8.84 8.86 15.15
N THR A 4 -9.59 7.78 15.18
CA THR A 4 -9.13 6.46 14.73
C THR A 4 -9.52 6.26 13.28
N SER A 5 -8.69 6.73 12.36
CA SER A 5 -8.81 6.40 10.94
C SER A 5 -8.33 4.96 10.72
N SER A 6 -9.23 4.05 10.36
CA SER A 6 -8.91 2.65 10.10
C SER A 6 -8.66 2.41 8.62
N MET A 7 -7.50 1.85 8.29
CA MET A 7 -7.14 1.45 6.91
C MET A 7 -6.99 -0.06 6.85
N LEU A 8 -7.84 -0.71 6.06
CA LEU A 8 -7.75 -2.14 5.77
C LEU A 8 -7.04 -2.35 4.44
N THR A 9 -5.94 -3.09 4.47
CA THR A 9 -5.15 -3.42 3.26
C THR A 9 -5.16 -4.92 3.08
N PHE A 10 -5.64 -5.37 1.92
CA PHE A 10 -5.57 -6.78 1.50
C PHE A 10 -4.45 -6.93 0.51
N THR A 11 -3.51 -7.84 0.79
CA THR A 11 -2.50 -8.27 -0.17
C THR A 11 -2.89 -9.62 -0.74
N ASN A 12 -2.88 -9.73 -2.06
CA ASN A 12 -2.99 -11.02 -2.71
C ASN A 12 -1.63 -11.72 -2.62
N PRO A 13 -1.51 -12.89 -1.94
CA PRO A 13 -0.23 -13.55 -1.74
C PRO A 13 0.39 -14.16 -3.01
N ALA A 14 -0.26 -14.04 -4.16
CA ALA A 14 0.09 -14.79 -5.37
C ALA A 14 1.42 -14.39 -6.03
N GLU A 15 2.12 -13.34 -5.56
CA GLU A 15 3.33 -12.84 -6.20
C GLU A 15 4.53 -12.62 -5.26
N MET A 16 4.50 -13.13 -4.05
CA MET A 16 5.69 -13.21 -3.20
C MET A 16 6.50 -14.43 -3.61
N GLY A 17 7.60 -14.19 -4.32
CA GLY A 17 8.49 -15.24 -4.83
C GLY A 17 8.91 -16.23 -3.76
N GLY A 18 8.69 -17.52 -4.00
CA GLY A 18 9.37 -18.61 -3.33
C GLY A 18 8.53 -19.57 -2.50
N HIS A 19 7.28 -19.31 -2.16
CA HIS A 19 6.38 -20.33 -1.62
C HIS A 19 4.99 -20.19 -2.22
N ASN A 20 4.54 -21.29 -2.84
CA ASN A 20 3.24 -21.47 -3.51
C ASN A 20 2.05 -21.35 -2.52
N TRP A 21 1.72 -20.16 -2.05
CA TRP A 21 0.41 -19.88 -1.51
C TRP A 21 -0.53 -19.53 -2.66
N ARG A 22 -0.87 -20.53 -3.45
CA ARG A 22 -2.02 -20.42 -4.33
C ARG A 22 -3.24 -20.26 -3.43
N ILE A 23 -4.02 -19.20 -3.61
CA ILE A 23 -5.44 -19.29 -3.33
C ILE A 23 -5.92 -20.44 -4.20
N ILE A 24 -6.13 -21.60 -3.60
CA ILE A 24 -6.67 -22.78 -4.26
C ILE A 24 -8.12 -22.46 -4.57
N GLY A 25 -8.35 -21.83 -5.71
CA GLY A 25 -9.67 -21.51 -6.24
C GLY A 25 -9.52 -21.25 -7.73
N SER A 26 -10.41 -21.84 -8.51
CA SER A 26 -10.49 -21.60 -9.95
C SER A 26 -10.66 -20.09 -10.21
N ASN A 27 -10.33 -19.58 -11.40
CA ASN A 27 -10.59 -18.21 -11.83
C ASN A 27 -12.06 -17.80 -11.61
N ARG A 28 -12.97 -18.75 -11.63
CA ARG A 28 -14.41 -18.56 -11.34
C ARG A 28 -14.64 -18.22 -9.87
N SER A 29 -13.97 -18.87 -8.93
CA SER A 29 -14.05 -18.56 -7.50
C SER A 29 -13.51 -17.16 -7.18
N ARG A 30 -12.41 -16.76 -7.81
CA ARG A 30 -11.85 -15.41 -7.66
C ARG A 30 -12.80 -14.32 -8.13
N ARG A 31 -13.42 -14.50 -9.29
CA ARG A 31 -14.41 -13.54 -9.82
C ARG A 31 -15.60 -13.41 -8.88
N SER A 32 -16.14 -14.53 -8.40
CA SER A 32 -17.25 -14.54 -7.44
C SER A 32 -16.90 -13.79 -6.15
N LEU A 33 -15.68 -13.98 -5.61
CA LEU A 33 -15.22 -13.29 -4.39
C LEU A 33 -15.11 -11.77 -4.59
N ILE A 34 -14.56 -11.32 -5.72
CA ILE A 34 -14.47 -9.90 -6.06
C ILE A 34 -15.85 -9.30 -6.25
N THR A 35 -16.75 -9.97 -6.96
CA THR A 35 -18.13 -9.52 -7.17
C THR A 35 -18.86 -9.33 -5.83
N ASN A 36 -18.71 -10.29 -4.91
CA ASN A 36 -19.31 -10.20 -3.58
C ASN A 36 -18.74 -9.04 -2.76
N LEU A 37 -17.43 -8.80 -2.82
CA LEU A 37 -16.83 -7.64 -2.14
C LEU A 37 -17.35 -6.33 -2.72
N THR A 38 -17.42 -6.20 -4.03
CA THR A 38 -17.92 -4.99 -4.69
C THR A 38 -19.35 -4.71 -4.25
N ALA A 39 -20.23 -5.71 -4.24
CA ALA A 39 -21.62 -5.56 -3.80
C ALA A 39 -21.72 -5.11 -2.33
N ILE A 40 -20.85 -5.63 -1.44
CA ILE A 40 -20.79 -5.17 -0.05
C ILE A 40 -20.35 -3.70 0.03
N LEU A 41 -19.33 -3.32 -0.76
CA LEU A 41 -18.76 -1.98 -0.73
C LEU A 41 -19.66 -0.92 -1.36
N GLU A 42 -20.50 -1.28 -2.33
CA GLU A 42 -21.54 -0.40 -2.89
C GLU A 42 -22.56 0.05 -1.84
N GLY A 43 -22.68 -0.68 -0.75
CA GLY A 43 -23.54 -0.31 0.36
C GLY A 43 -22.95 0.70 1.34
N PHE A 44 -21.67 1.11 1.19
CA PHE A 44 -21.06 2.16 2.00
C PHE A 44 -21.32 3.53 1.40
N GLN A 45 -21.32 4.57 2.24
CA GLN A 45 -21.24 5.93 1.74
C GLN A 45 -19.86 6.15 1.09
N PRO A 46 -19.78 6.68 -0.15
CA PRO A 46 -18.50 6.94 -0.79
C PRO A 46 -17.82 8.17 -0.20
N ILE A 47 -16.49 8.19 -0.29
CA ILE A 47 -15.65 9.37 -0.09
C ILE A 47 -14.67 9.47 -1.26
N SER A 48 -14.47 10.66 -1.82
CA SER A 48 -13.53 10.91 -2.91
C SER A 48 -12.10 11.18 -2.40
N LEU A 49 -11.11 11.16 -3.31
CA LEU A 49 -9.73 11.52 -2.99
C LEU A 49 -9.62 12.98 -2.49
N ASN A 50 -10.38 13.90 -3.06
CA ASN A 50 -10.35 15.32 -2.66
C ASN A 50 -10.88 15.52 -1.24
N GLU A 51 -11.91 14.78 -0.86
CA GLU A 51 -12.43 14.80 0.52
C GLU A 51 -11.47 14.15 1.51
N MET A 52 -10.68 13.15 1.07
CA MET A 52 -9.65 12.51 1.90
C MET A 52 -8.52 13.47 2.33
N ASP A 53 -8.24 14.51 1.56
CA ASP A 53 -7.20 15.50 1.89
C ASP A 53 -7.59 16.33 3.13
N SER A 54 -8.89 16.46 3.44
CA SER A 54 -9.41 17.11 4.65
C SER A 54 -9.34 16.23 5.90
N VAL A 55 -9.15 14.91 5.74
CA VAL A 55 -9.07 13.95 6.85
C VAL A 55 -7.66 13.97 7.43
N ALA A 56 -7.52 14.46 8.66
CA ALA A 56 -6.23 14.60 9.36
C ALA A 56 -5.64 13.23 9.74
N LEU A 57 -4.81 12.67 8.86
CA LEU A 57 -4.14 11.36 9.08
C LEU A 57 -2.75 11.49 9.74
N LEU A 58 -2.45 12.62 10.39
CA LEU A 58 -1.09 13.01 10.75
C LEU A 58 -0.47 12.21 11.90
N ASN A 59 -1.26 11.81 12.90
CA ASN A 59 -0.79 11.03 14.06
C ASN A 59 -1.65 9.77 14.21
N ARG A 60 -1.16 8.64 13.72
CA ARG A 60 -1.86 7.37 13.82
C ARG A 60 -0.94 6.23 14.25
N VAL A 61 -1.51 5.27 14.93
CA VAL A 61 -0.88 3.98 15.21
C VAL A 61 -1.46 2.95 14.23
N ASP A 62 -0.59 2.23 13.55
CA ASP A 62 -0.99 1.19 12.59
C ASP A 62 -0.96 -0.18 13.27
N HIS A 63 -2.12 -0.81 13.44
CA HIS A 63 -2.24 -2.23 13.80
C HIS A 63 -2.47 -3.06 12.54
N LYS A 64 -1.89 -4.27 12.49
CA LYS A 64 -2.00 -5.16 11.33
C LYS A 64 -2.53 -6.51 11.76
N TYR A 65 -3.58 -6.95 11.09
CA TYR A 65 -4.22 -8.24 11.30
C TYR A 65 -4.25 -9.01 9.99
N VAL A 66 -4.14 -10.34 10.08
CA VAL A 66 -4.38 -11.25 8.95
C VAL A 66 -5.76 -11.83 9.13
N LEU A 67 -6.61 -11.65 8.14
CA LEU A 67 -8.01 -12.10 8.17
C LEU A 67 -8.27 -13.11 7.07
N SER A 68 -9.18 -14.05 7.33
CA SER A 68 -9.78 -14.85 6.26
C SER A 68 -10.70 -13.98 5.41
N PHE A 69 -10.99 -14.41 4.16
CA PHE A 69 -11.94 -13.69 3.31
C PHE A 69 -13.34 -13.63 3.91
N ALA A 70 -13.80 -14.69 4.54
CA ALA A 70 -15.10 -14.72 5.24
C ALA A 70 -15.13 -13.70 6.40
N THR A 71 -14.09 -13.66 7.23
CA THR A 71 -13.95 -12.68 8.31
C THR A 71 -13.97 -11.26 7.76
N LEU A 72 -13.29 -11.00 6.63
CA LEU A 72 -13.31 -9.70 5.96
C LEU A 72 -14.74 -9.29 5.59
N GLN A 73 -15.49 -10.18 4.93
CA GLN A 73 -16.88 -9.87 4.51
C GLN A 73 -17.75 -9.52 5.72
N HIS A 74 -17.68 -10.31 6.79
CA HIS A 74 -18.40 -10.02 8.04
C HIS A 74 -17.99 -8.69 8.66
N THR A 75 -16.69 -8.40 8.68
CA THR A 75 -16.17 -7.13 9.20
C THR A 75 -16.68 -5.94 8.39
N LEU A 76 -16.66 -6.04 7.07
CA LEU A 76 -17.17 -4.97 6.20
C LEU A 76 -18.66 -4.72 6.43
N LEU A 77 -19.46 -5.77 6.52
CA LEU A 77 -20.89 -5.63 6.80
C LEU A 77 -21.16 -4.93 8.14
N ALA A 78 -20.38 -5.25 9.17
CA ALA A 78 -20.51 -4.63 10.49
C ALA A 78 -20.09 -3.14 10.50
N LEU A 79 -19.13 -2.74 9.65
CA LEU A 79 -18.61 -1.37 9.60
C LEU A 79 -19.41 -0.43 8.69
N LYS A 80 -20.40 -0.93 7.98
CA LYS A 80 -21.10 -0.20 6.91
C LYS A 80 -21.77 1.09 7.39
N THR A 81 -22.27 1.14 8.61
CA THR A 81 -22.99 2.29 9.18
C THR A 81 -22.08 3.34 9.80
N GLU A 82 -20.82 3.00 10.07
CA GLU A 82 -19.88 3.87 10.78
C GLU A 82 -18.76 4.41 9.89
N TYR A 83 -18.60 3.83 8.69
CA TYR A 83 -17.50 4.15 7.80
C TYR A 83 -17.96 4.52 6.39
N ARG A 84 -17.19 5.39 5.74
CA ARG A 84 -17.24 5.66 4.31
C ARG A 84 -16.16 4.88 3.60
N VAL A 85 -16.37 4.51 2.33
CA VAL A 85 -15.39 3.83 1.49
C VAL A 85 -14.77 4.79 0.48
N LEU A 86 -13.44 4.78 0.35
CA LEU A 86 -12.77 5.55 -0.70
C LEU A 86 -13.08 4.98 -2.07
N VAL A 87 -13.66 5.81 -2.92
CA VAL A 87 -13.97 5.49 -4.33
C VAL A 87 -13.04 6.30 -5.24
N VAL A 88 -12.28 5.62 -6.07
CA VAL A 88 -11.38 6.23 -7.07
C VAL A 88 -11.83 5.83 -8.45
N ASN A 89 -12.19 6.81 -9.29
CA ASN A 89 -12.73 6.58 -10.63
C ASN A 89 -13.90 5.57 -10.66
N GLY A 90 -14.82 5.68 -9.69
CA GLY A 90 -15.96 4.78 -9.55
C GLY A 90 -15.65 3.41 -8.94
N ASN A 91 -14.41 3.14 -8.54
CA ASN A 91 -14.00 1.85 -8.00
C ASN A 91 -13.61 1.94 -6.52
N PRO A 92 -14.27 1.18 -5.60
CA PRO A 92 -13.89 1.09 -4.19
C PRO A 92 -12.70 0.14 -3.94
N LEU A 93 -12.36 -0.69 -4.94
CA LEU A 93 -11.22 -1.60 -4.92
C LEU A 93 -10.03 -0.95 -5.63
N ASN A 94 -9.13 -0.33 -4.87
CA ASN A 94 -8.01 0.39 -5.46
C ASN A 94 -6.82 -0.52 -5.72
N HIS A 95 -6.30 -0.55 -6.93
CA HIS A 95 -5.28 -1.47 -7.40
C HIS A 95 -3.90 -0.82 -7.44
N TYR A 96 -2.91 -1.55 -6.95
CA TYR A 96 -1.52 -1.10 -6.85
C TYR A 96 -0.57 -2.14 -7.40
N ARG A 97 0.45 -1.66 -8.13
CA ARG A 97 1.63 -2.45 -8.47
C ARG A 97 2.87 -1.74 -7.93
N THR A 98 3.75 -2.46 -7.28
CA THR A 98 4.90 -1.89 -6.59
C THR A 98 6.13 -2.71 -6.87
N LEU A 99 7.21 -2.07 -7.32
CA LEU A 99 8.54 -2.64 -7.42
C LEU A 99 9.39 -2.10 -6.27
N TYR A 100 9.92 -3.00 -5.45
CA TYR A 100 10.87 -2.63 -4.41
C TYR A 100 12.28 -2.69 -4.95
N PHE A 101 13.06 -1.66 -4.60
CA PHE A 101 14.49 -1.59 -4.83
C PHE A 101 15.25 -1.91 -3.55
N ASP A 102 16.38 -2.60 -3.70
CA ASP A 102 17.28 -2.92 -2.60
C ASP A 102 18.71 -3.02 -3.13
N THR A 103 19.68 -3.09 -2.24
CA THR A 103 21.07 -3.40 -2.59
C THR A 103 21.20 -4.86 -3.07
N PRO A 104 22.28 -5.24 -3.78
CA PRO A 104 22.56 -6.63 -4.14
C PRO A 104 22.41 -7.60 -2.98
N GLY A 105 22.90 -7.25 -1.79
CA GLY A 105 22.83 -8.04 -0.55
C GLY A 105 21.55 -7.86 0.28
N PHE A 106 20.47 -7.28 -0.26
CA PHE A 106 19.19 -7.09 0.45
C PHE A 106 19.32 -6.31 1.77
N ARG A 107 20.14 -5.29 1.82
CA ARG A 107 20.40 -4.48 3.02
C ARG A 107 19.14 -3.86 3.60
N LEU A 108 18.27 -3.28 2.75
CA LEU A 108 17.05 -2.61 3.21
C LEU A 108 16.04 -3.60 3.77
N TYR A 109 15.93 -4.76 3.12
CA TYR A 109 15.09 -5.86 3.56
C TYR A 109 15.58 -6.42 4.92
N ASN A 110 16.86 -6.74 5.02
CA ASN A 110 17.48 -7.27 6.24
C ASN A 110 17.34 -6.28 7.41
N ASN A 111 17.59 -5.00 7.19
CA ASN A 111 17.37 -3.96 8.21
C ASN A 111 15.93 -3.91 8.68
N HIS A 112 14.97 -4.15 7.76
CA HIS A 112 13.56 -4.16 8.11
C HIS A 112 13.15 -5.40 8.91
N VAL A 113 13.58 -6.59 8.50
CA VAL A 113 13.26 -7.86 9.18
C VAL A 113 13.88 -7.93 10.56
N ASN A 114 15.14 -7.47 10.69
CA ASN A 114 15.85 -7.42 11.96
C ASN A 114 15.41 -6.27 12.88
N GLY A 115 14.39 -5.51 12.49
CA GLY A 115 13.81 -4.48 13.34
C GLY A 115 14.72 -3.28 13.63
N LEU A 116 15.74 -2.99 12.77
CA LEU A 116 16.62 -1.86 12.99
C LEU A 116 15.82 -0.57 13.21
N ALA A 117 16.23 0.21 14.21
CA ALA A 117 15.55 1.46 14.56
C ALA A 117 15.53 2.43 13.37
N GLU A 118 16.66 2.56 12.68
CA GLU A 118 16.76 3.37 11.45
C GLU A 118 16.78 2.50 10.21
N ARG A 119 15.78 2.66 9.35
CA ARG A 119 15.64 1.83 8.16
C ARG A 119 14.89 2.51 7.04
N TYR A 120 15.22 2.11 5.82
CA TYR A 120 14.69 2.69 4.59
C TYR A 120 13.93 1.65 3.79
N LYS A 121 12.96 2.11 2.99
CA LYS A 121 12.36 1.36 1.88
C LYS A 121 12.30 2.27 0.67
N VAL A 122 12.76 1.76 -0.46
CA VAL A 122 12.70 2.45 -1.77
C VAL A 122 11.84 1.62 -2.69
N ARG A 123 10.90 2.27 -3.39
CA ARG A 123 10.01 1.57 -4.30
C ARG A 123 9.47 2.46 -5.40
N SER A 124 9.24 1.90 -6.57
CA SER A 124 8.37 2.48 -7.59
C SER A 124 6.96 1.94 -7.43
N ARG A 125 5.98 2.84 -7.32
CA ARG A 125 4.58 2.46 -7.15
C ARG A 125 3.72 3.03 -8.26
N GLU A 126 2.92 2.16 -8.85
CA GLU A 126 1.89 2.48 -9.81
C GLU A 126 0.52 2.37 -9.15
N TYR A 127 -0.28 3.40 -9.27
CA TYR A 127 -1.69 3.48 -8.89
C TYR A 127 -2.51 3.20 -10.14
N LEU A 128 -2.94 1.93 -10.32
CA LEU A 128 -3.52 1.45 -11.57
C LEU A 128 -4.82 2.17 -11.94
N ASP A 129 -5.61 2.55 -10.95
CA ASP A 129 -6.92 3.19 -11.18
C ASP A 129 -6.81 4.67 -11.59
N THR A 130 -5.67 5.32 -11.30
CA THR A 130 -5.43 6.75 -11.64
C THR A 130 -4.30 6.94 -12.64
N HIS A 131 -3.59 5.86 -13.00
CA HIS A 131 -2.38 5.89 -13.85
C HIS A 131 -1.24 6.77 -13.30
N LEU A 132 -1.27 7.08 -12.00
CA LEU A 132 -0.21 7.83 -11.33
C LEU A 132 0.93 6.90 -10.94
N ASN A 133 2.16 7.38 -11.12
CA ASN A 133 3.37 6.64 -10.81
C ASN A 133 4.26 7.45 -9.89
N TYR A 134 4.81 6.82 -8.86
CA TYR A 134 5.70 7.49 -7.92
C TYR A 134 6.92 6.63 -7.61
N LEU A 135 8.08 7.28 -7.54
CA LEU A 135 9.21 6.78 -6.78
C LEU A 135 9.05 7.24 -5.33
N GLU A 136 9.09 6.31 -4.39
CA GLU A 136 8.83 6.61 -2.98
C GLU A 136 9.99 6.13 -2.10
N VAL A 137 10.38 6.98 -1.16
CA VAL A 137 11.27 6.63 -0.05
C VAL A 137 10.48 6.70 1.25
N LYS A 138 10.57 5.64 2.04
CA LYS A 138 10.09 5.61 3.42
C LYS A 138 11.29 5.42 4.34
N HIS A 139 11.52 6.40 5.21
CA HIS A 139 12.56 6.38 6.22
C HIS A 139 11.90 6.29 7.62
N LYS A 140 12.16 5.21 8.34
CA LYS A 140 11.85 5.14 9.78
C LYS A 140 13.07 5.59 10.54
N THR A 141 12.94 6.66 11.31
CA THR A 141 14.03 7.25 12.09
C THR A 141 14.19 6.54 13.45
N ARG A 142 15.32 6.74 14.11
CA ARG A 142 15.58 6.24 15.47
C ARG A 142 14.59 6.78 16.52
N LYS A 143 13.98 7.94 16.27
CA LYS A 143 12.95 8.56 17.13
C LYS A 143 11.53 8.03 16.82
N ASP A 144 11.41 6.87 16.22
CA ASP A 144 10.16 6.20 15.82
C ASP A 144 9.26 6.98 14.85
N ARG A 145 9.76 8.07 14.27
CA ARG A 145 9.04 8.85 13.25
C ARG A 145 9.22 8.20 11.88
N THR A 146 8.17 8.26 11.07
CA THR A 146 8.23 7.83 9.67
C THR A 146 8.17 9.03 8.74
N ILE A 147 9.22 9.24 7.96
CA ILE A 147 9.29 10.24 6.90
C ILE A 147 9.01 9.55 5.57
N LYS A 148 8.11 10.11 4.77
CA LYS A 148 7.79 9.63 3.44
C LYS A 148 8.04 10.74 2.44
N LYS A 149 8.79 10.44 1.38
CA LYS A 149 9.01 11.32 0.25
C LYS A 149 8.60 10.61 -1.02
N ARG A 150 8.04 11.35 -1.97
CA ARG A 150 7.62 10.81 -3.27
C ARG A 150 7.97 11.77 -4.39
N LEU A 151 8.40 11.21 -5.49
CA LEU A 151 8.64 11.88 -6.76
C LEU A 151 7.63 11.33 -7.77
N LEU A 152 6.86 12.21 -8.40
CA LEU A 152 5.98 11.83 -9.51
C LEU A 152 6.84 11.42 -10.71
N THR A 153 6.51 10.31 -11.36
CA THR A 153 7.20 9.82 -12.55
C THR A 153 6.21 9.59 -13.69
N GLN A 154 6.64 9.76 -14.92
CA GLN A 154 5.78 9.57 -16.10
C GLN A 154 5.35 8.10 -16.26
N ALA A 155 6.19 7.17 -15.85
CA ALA A 155 5.95 5.73 -15.93
C ALA A 155 6.53 5.01 -14.70
N PRO A 156 6.10 3.77 -14.42
CA PRO A 156 6.70 2.97 -13.36
C PRO A 156 8.19 2.74 -13.63
N LEU A 157 9.04 3.10 -12.68
CA LEU A 157 10.47 2.88 -12.81
C LEU A 157 10.79 1.39 -12.61
N ARG A 158 11.44 0.79 -13.59
CA ARG A 158 11.94 -0.60 -13.52
C ARG A 158 13.40 -0.67 -13.10
N ARG A 159 14.09 0.47 -13.10
CA ARG A 159 15.47 0.68 -12.64
C ARG A 159 15.59 2.09 -12.11
N VAL A 160 16.58 2.34 -11.29
CA VAL A 160 16.93 3.71 -10.87
C VAL A 160 17.59 4.41 -12.05
N THR A 161 16.96 5.46 -12.57
CA THR A 161 17.53 6.32 -13.62
C THR A 161 18.46 7.36 -12.99
N SER A 162 19.27 8.04 -13.80
CA SER A 162 20.15 9.12 -13.33
C SER A 162 19.41 10.22 -12.59
N GLU A 163 18.24 10.63 -13.11
CA GLU A 163 17.38 11.64 -12.47
C GLU A 163 16.77 11.14 -11.14
N ALA A 164 16.23 9.94 -11.15
CA ALA A 164 15.70 9.29 -9.96
C ALA A 164 16.80 9.10 -8.89
N GLY A 165 18.00 8.77 -9.32
CA GLY A 165 19.17 8.65 -8.46
C GLY A 165 19.52 9.94 -7.75
N LYS A 166 19.65 11.04 -8.47
CA LYS A 166 19.92 12.38 -7.91
C LYS A 166 18.85 12.81 -6.89
N TRP A 167 17.60 12.41 -7.13
CA TRP A 167 16.53 12.68 -6.16
C TRP A 167 16.67 11.80 -4.92
N LEU A 168 16.99 10.51 -5.07
CA LEU A 168 17.20 9.57 -3.97
C LEU A 168 18.35 9.97 -3.06
N ASP A 169 19.44 10.50 -3.61
CA ASP A 169 20.65 10.93 -2.88
C ASP A 169 20.35 12.01 -1.82
N GLN A 170 19.27 12.74 -2.00
CA GLN A 170 18.82 13.73 -1.01
C GLN A 170 18.28 13.08 0.29
N PHE A 171 17.93 11.80 0.24
CA PHE A 171 17.21 11.12 1.33
C PHE A 171 17.90 9.85 1.83
N ILE A 172 18.81 9.27 1.04
CA ILE A 172 19.52 8.03 1.35
C ILE A 172 21.00 8.34 1.62
N PRO A 173 21.51 8.11 2.85
CA PRO A 173 22.83 8.58 3.25
C PRO A 173 24.01 7.82 2.60
N TRP A 174 23.75 6.70 1.93
CA TRP A 174 24.80 5.88 1.28
C TRP A 174 24.77 5.93 -0.26
N GLY A 175 23.97 6.84 -0.84
CA GLY A 175 23.82 6.96 -2.29
C GLY A 175 22.90 5.90 -2.91
N ASN A 176 22.60 6.08 -4.19
CA ASN A 176 21.67 5.23 -4.94
C ASN A 176 22.36 4.21 -5.86
N ASP A 177 23.68 4.28 -6.05
CA ASP A 177 24.44 3.51 -7.05
C ASP A 177 24.33 1.99 -6.89
N TYR A 178 23.87 1.54 -5.76
CA TYR A 178 23.73 0.12 -5.41
C TYR A 178 22.30 -0.37 -5.40
N LEU A 179 21.31 0.45 -5.79
CA LEU A 179 19.91 0.03 -5.76
C LEU A 179 19.50 -0.62 -7.07
N GLU A 180 19.06 -1.86 -6.98
CA GLU A 180 18.54 -2.65 -8.09
C GLU A 180 17.11 -3.14 -7.83
N PRO A 181 16.33 -3.45 -8.87
CA PRO A 181 14.98 -3.98 -8.72
C PRO A 181 15.01 -5.38 -8.10
N LYS A 182 14.22 -5.63 -7.06
CA LYS A 182 14.20 -6.92 -6.35
C LYS A 182 12.86 -7.62 -6.41
N THR A 183 11.80 -6.96 -5.99
CA THR A 183 10.51 -7.66 -5.78
C THR A 183 9.35 -6.85 -6.29
N TRP A 184 8.52 -7.47 -7.11
CA TRP A 184 7.21 -6.97 -7.49
C TRP A 184 6.16 -7.41 -6.47
N ASN A 185 5.24 -6.50 -6.18
CA ASN A 185 4.08 -6.76 -5.34
C ASN A 185 2.86 -6.12 -6.00
N THR A 186 1.80 -6.89 -6.20
CA THR A 186 0.50 -6.41 -6.69
C THR A 186 -0.53 -6.66 -5.60
N PHE A 187 -1.31 -5.66 -5.27
CA PHE A 187 -2.34 -5.78 -4.25
C PHE A 187 -3.52 -4.85 -4.54
N THR A 188 -4.65 -5.22 -3.99
CA THR A 188 -5.86 -4.41 -3.97
C THR A 188 -6.05 -3.86 -2.56
N ARG A 189 -6.49 -2.60 -2.46
CA ARG A 189 -6.78 -1.94 -1.18
C ARG A 189 -8.22 -1.48 -1.14
N ILE A 190 -8.86 -1.73 -0.01
CA ILE A 190 -10.07 -1.04 0.42
C ILE A 190 -9.63 -0.02 1.49
N THR A 191 -10.04 1.22 1.36
CA THR A 191 -9.79 2.25 2.37
C THR A 191 -11.11 2.68 2.96
N LEU A 192 -11.27 2.50 4.26
CA LEU A 192 -12.43 2.95 5.01
C LEU A 192 -12.04 4.13 5.89
N VAL A 193 -12.93 5.09 5.99
CA VAL A 193 -12.78 6.30 6.81
C VAL A 193 -13.98 6.40 7.73
N HIS A 194 -13.76 6.58 9.03
CA HIS A 194 -14.83 6.74 9.98
C HIS A 194 -15.63 8.02 9.70
N LEU A 195 -16.94 7.98 9.88
CA LEU A 195 -17.83 9.11 9.55
C LEU A 195 -17.51 10.38 10.33
N GLU A 196 -16.98 10.26 11.55
CA GLU A 196 -16.62 11.37 12.43
C GLU A 196 -15.17 11.87 12.25
N SER A 197 -14.48 11.41 11.18
CA SER A 197 -13.06 11.72 10.94
C SER A 197 -12.89 12.95 10.05
#